data_afb3d4525437eeb20a594b93bf4fee05
#
_entry.id   afb3d4525437eeb20a594b93bf4fee05
#
_cell.length_a   1.000
_cell.length_b   1.000
_cell.length_c   1.000
_cell.angle_alpha   90.00
_cell.angle_beta   90.00
_cell.angle_gamma   90.00
#
_symmetry.space_group_name_H-M   'P 1'
#
loop_
_entity.id
_entity.type
_entity.pdbx_description
1 polymer ?
#
loop_
_entity_poly.entity_id
_entity_poly.type
_entity_poly.pdbx_seq_one_letter_code
_entity_poly.pdbx_strand_id
1 'polypeptide(L)'
;MLHLALHILVPLGVSFFLFKQRSKLKSERGWLGIFIILMMGMLIDVDHLLATPIYDASRCSIGFHPLHRLIPAGCYLALFAHERTRTIGLGLLIHLALDSFDCRMNVGVWWA
;
A
#
# COMPACT_ATOMS: atom_id res chain seq x y z
N MET A 1 -2.07 4.86 -15.60
CA MET A 1 -2.28 3.41 -15.85
C MET A 1 -1.24 2.53 -15.18
N LEU A 2 0.05 2.79 -15.35
CA LEU A 2 1.10 2.02 -14.68
C LEU A 2 0.96 2.05 -13.14
N HIS A 3 0.70 3.20 -12.57
CA HIS A 3 0.48 3.38 -11.13
C HIS A 3 -0.60 2.43 -10.59
N LEU A 4 -1.79 2.45 -11.17
CA LEU A 4 -2.89 1.57 -10.76
C LEU A 4 -2.56 0.09 -10.96
N ALA A 5 -1.91 -0.25 -12.09
CA ALA A 5 -1.49 -1.63 -12.35
C ALA A 5 -0.52 -2.15 -11.28
N LEU A 6 0.45 -1.33 -10.86
CA LEU A 6 1.39 -1.71 -9.79
C LEU A 6 0.70 -1.91 -8.44
N HIS A 7 -0.32 -1.10 -8.13
CA HIS A 7 -1.11 -1.25 -6.89
C HIS A 7 -1.92 -2.54 -6.82
N ILE A 8 -2.11 -3.22 -7.95
CA ILE A 8 -2.74 -4.54 -8.02
C ILE A 8 -1.69 -5.64 -8.13
N LEU A 9 -0.73 -5.49 -9.06
CA LEU A 9 0.24 -6.55 -9.38
C LEU A 9 1.25 -6.80 -8.26
N VAL A 10 1.69 -5.76 -7.55
CA VAL A 10 2.65 -5.91 -6.44
C VAL A 10 2.01 -6.66 -5.27
N PRO A 11 0.83 -6.27 -4.75
CA PRO A 11 0.14 -7.08 -3.74
C PRO A 11 -0.16 -8.51 -4.19
N LEU A 12 -0.49 -8.71 -5.47
CA LEU A 12 -0.71 -10.05 -6.02
C LEU A 12 0.55 -10.91 -5.93
N GLY A 13 1.69 -10.40 -6.39
CA GLY A 13 2.98 -11.10 -6.29
C GLY A 13 3.40 -11.37 -4.85
N VAL A 14 3.23 -10.39 -3.96
CA VAL A 14 3.51 -10.55 -2.53
C VAL A 14 2.60 -11.60 -1.89
N SER A 15 1.31 -11.65 -2.26
CA SER A 15 0.39 -12.64 -1.72
C SER A 15 0.80 -14.07 -2.08
N PHE A 16 1.24 -14.33 -3.31
CA PHE A 16 1.77 -15.63 -3.72
C PHE A 16 3.05 -15.98 -2.97
N PHE A 17 3.96 -15.03 -2.82
CA PHE A 17 5.20 -15.23 -2.07
C PHE A 17 4.92 -15.60 -0.60
N LEU A 18 4.06 -14.84 0.07
CA LEU A 18 3.68 -15.09 1.46
C LEU A 18 2.94 -16.43 1.61
N PHE A 19 2.07 -16.77 0.68
CA PHE A 19 1.37 -18.06 0.67
C PHE A 19 2.35 -19.22 0.56
N LYS A 20 3.30 -19.13 -0.37
CA LYS A 20 4.35 -20.15 -0.54
C LYS A 20 5.19 -20.32 0.71
N GLN A 21 5.53 -19.25 1.41
CA GLN A 21 6.25 -19.32 2.68
C GLN A 21 5.41 -19.94 3.80
N ARG A 22 4.13 -19.54 3.89
CA ARG A 22 3.21 -20.01 4.95
C ARG A 22 2.68 -21.42 4.72
N SER A 23 2.71 -21.94 3.50
CA SER A 23 2.35 -23.34 3.23
C SER A 23 3.21 -24.33 4.02
N LYS A 24 4.43 -23.92 4.38
CA LYS A 24 5.31 -24.67 5.30
C LYS A 24 4.88 -24.59 6.77
N LEU A 25 4.01 -23.64 7.14
CA LEU A 25 3.59 -23.31 8.51
C LEU A 25 2.12 -23.62 8.79
N LYS A 26 1.42 -24.40 7.94
CA LYS A 26 -0.02 -24.74 8.07
C LYS A 26 -0.92 -23.52 8.31
N SER A 27 -0.77 -22.44 7.55
CA SER A 27 -1.67 -21.30 7.62
C SER A 27 -3.00 -21.62 6.91
N GLU A 28 -4.12 -21.38 7.57
CA GLU A 28 -5.47 -21.62 7.04
C GLU A 28 -5.88 -20.62 5.94
N ARG A 29 -5.12 -19.54 5.74
CA ARG A 29 -5.45 -18.52 4.73
C ARG A 29 -4.84 -18.87 3.38
N GLY A 30 -5.70 -19.06 2.37
CA GLY A 30 -5.27 -19.19 0.99
C GLY A 30 -4.64 -17.87 0.46
N TRP A 31 -3.93 -17.95 -0.67
CA TRP A 31 -3.31 -16.78 -1.31
C TRP A 31 -4.32 -15.66 -1.60
N LEU A 32 -5.56 -16.02 -1.95
CA LEU A 32 -6.63 -15.04 -2.23
C LEU A 32 -7.00 -14.24 -0.96
N GLY A 33 -7.08 -14.90 0.19
CA GLY A 33 -7.33 -14.22 1.46
C GLY A 33 -6.21 -13.23 1.81
N ILE A 34 -4.95 -13.62 1.60
CA ILE A 34 -3.80 -12.73 1.78
C ILE A 34 -3.86 -11.55 0.81
N PHE A 35 -4.16 -11.82 -0.46
CA PHE A 35 -4.28 -10.78 -1.49
C PHE A 35 -5.38 -9.76 -1.15
N ILE A 36 -6.56 -10.20 -0.72
CA ILE A 36 -7.66 -9.32 -0.32
C ILE A 36 -7.23 -8.42 0.85
N ILE A 37 -6.55 -8.97 1.85
CA ILE A 37 -6.06 -8.17 2.99
C ILE A 37 -5.01 -7.14 2.53
N LEU A 38 -4.10 -7.51 1.64
CA LEU A 38 -3.13 -6.56 1.09
C LEU A 38 -3.82 -5.45 0.28
N MET A 39 -4.86 -5.80 -0.47
CA MET A 39 -5.64 -4.83 -1.25
C MET A 39 -6.44 -3.85 -0.37
N MET A 40 -6.67 -4.17 0.90
CA MET A 40 -7.26 -3.21 1.85
C MET A 40 -6.37 -1.97 2.04
N GLY A 41 -5.09 -2.04 1.71
CA GLY A 41 -4.21 -0.87 1.64
C GLY A 41 -4.74 0.23 0.70
N MET A 42 -5.49 -0.14 -0.34
CA MET A 42 -6.12 0.84 -1.24
C MET A 42 -7.19 1.71 -0.56
N LEU A 43 -7.69 1.32 0.61
CA LEU A 43 -8.70 2.11 1.33
C LEU A 43 -8.20 3.48 1.78
N ILE A 44 -6.90 3.67 1.92
CA ILE A 44 -6.35 4.98 2.26
C ILE A 44 -6.50 5.99 1.11
N ASP A 45 -6.69 5.53 -0.12
CA ASP A 45 -6.97 6.39 -1.27
C ASP A 45 -8.32 7.12 -1.18
N VAL A 46 -9.16 6.79 -0.22
CA VAL A 46 -10.41 7.53 0.03
C VAL A 46 -10.14 9.02 0.31
N ASP A 47 -8.97 9.36 0.83
CA ASP A 47 -8.58 10.73 1.12
C ASP A 47 -8.32 11.57 -0.15
N HIS A 48 -8.15 10.93 -1.32
CA HIS A 48 -8.09 11.63 -2.61
C HIS A 48 -9.40 12.38 -2.92
N LEU A 49 -10.53 11.90 -2.39
CA LEU A 49 -11.83 12.57 -2.55
C LEU A 49 -11.87 13.95 -1.90
N LEU A 50 -10.95 14.24 -0.97
CA LEU A 50 -10.84 15.55 -0.30
C LEU A 50 -10.07 16.57 -1.15
N ALA A 51 -9.46 16.15 -2.25
CA ALA A 51 -8.63 17.01 -3.09
C ALA A 51 -9.37 17.48 -4.36
N THR A 52 -9.04 18.67 -4.83
CA THR A 52 -9.56 19.22 -6.08
C THR A 52 -8.39 19.66 -6.96
N PRO A 53 -8.17 19.05 -8.13
CA PRO A 53 -8.87 17.87 -8.64
C PRO A 53 -8.55 16.61 -7.81
N ILE A 54 -9.39 15.58 -7.93
CA ILE A 54 -9.18 14.30 -7.22
C ILE A 54 -7.83 13.69 -7.61
N TYR A 55 -7.49 13.72 -8.91
CA TYR A 55 -6.20 13.26 -9.42
C TYR A 55 -5.47 14.39 -10.15
N ASP A 56 -4.17 14.51 -9.88
CA ASP A 56 -3.25 15.42 -10.56
C ASP A 56 -1.88 14.75 -10.67
N ALA A 57 -1.43 14.52 -11.90
CA ALA A 57 -0.14 13.87 -12.18
C ALA A 57 1.07 14.66 -11.69
N SER A 58 0.95 15.98 -11.56
CA SER A 58 2.01 16.85 -11.03
C SER A 58 2.05 16.92 -9.51
N ARG A 59 1.05 16.36 -8.84
CA ARG A 59 0.92 16.36 -7.39
C ARG A 59 1.34 15.01 -6.82
N CYS A 60 2.28 15.04 -5.89
CA CYS A 60 2.70 13.88 -5.14
C CYS A 60 1.61 13.48 -4.13
N SER A 61 1.10 12.26 -4.19
CA SER A 61 0.10 11.77 -3.21
C SER A 61 0.71 11.73 -1.82
N ILE A 62 1.92 11.20 -1.72
CA ILE A 62 2.64 11.06 -0.46
C ILE A 62 3.05 12.46 0.08
N GLY A 63 2.74 12.69 1.34
CA GLY A 63 2.95 13.98 2.00
C GLY A 63 1.82 14.99 1.79
N PHE A 64 1.04 14.89 0.70
CA PHE A 64 -0.08 15.78 0.42
C PHE A 64 -1.38 15.31 1.09
N HIS A 65 -1.79 14.08 0.81
CA HIS A 65 -3.03 13.53 1.37
C HIS A 65 -2.88 13.18 2.85
N PRO A 66 -3.93 13.37 3.69
CA PRO A 66 -3.85 13.15 5.14
C PRO A 66 -3.37 11.76 5.53
N LEU A 67 -3.84 10.71 4.85
CA LEU A 67 -3.49 9.32 5.15
C LEU A 67 -2.13 8.90 4.54
N HIS A 68 -1.50 9.76 3.74
CA HIS A 68 -0.21 9.53 3.10
C HIS A 68 0.93 10.36 3.74
N ARG A 69 0.74 10.81 5.00
CA ARG A 69 1.72 11.57 5.76
C ARG A 69 2.51 10.72 6.74
N LEU A 70 3.50 11.32 7.39
CA LEU A 70 4.42 10.62 8.31
C LEU A 70 3.72 9.98 9.52
N ILE A 71 2.71 10.63 10.10
CA ILE A 71 2.00 10.08 11.26
C ILE A 71 1.24 8.80 10.89
N PRO A 72 0.38 8.79 9.85
CA PRO A 72 -0.21 7.54 9.36
C PRO A 72 0.83 6.49 8.97
N ALA A 73 1.92 6.87 8.32
CA ALA A 73 2.99 5.94 7.96
C ALA A 73 3.59 5.24 9.20
N GLY A 74 3.79 5.98 10.28
CA GLY A 74 4.20 5.42 11.57
C GLY A 74 3.18 4.44 12.14
N CYS A 75 1.88 4.74 12.02
CA CYS A 75 0.82 3.82 12.42
C CYS A 75 0.84 2.53 11.57
N TYR A 76 1.08 2.63 10.27
CA TYR A 76 1.17 1.47 9.38
C TYR A 76 2.39 0.59 9.71
N LEU A 77 3.52 1.20 10.09
CA LEU A 77 4.67 0.46 10.61
C LEU A 77 4.35 -0.27 11.92
N ALA A 78 3.61 0.36 12.83
CA ALA A 78 3.17 -0.28 14.07
C ALA A 78 2.24 -1.47 13.80
N LEU A 79 1.30 -1.33 12.85
CA LEU A 79 0.45 -2.44 12.40
C LEU A 79 1.27 -3.58 11.80
N PHE A 80 2.29 -3.27 11.03
CA PHE A 80 3.19 -4.25 10.44
C PHE A 80 4.03 -4.99 11.51
N ALA A 81 4.47 -4.29 12.54
CA ALA A 81 5.24 -4.86 13.63
C ALA A 81 4.44 -5.86 14.48
N HIS A 82 3.13 -5.65 14.62
CA HIS A 82 2.25 -6.51 15.41
C HIS A 82 1.80 -7.75 14.62
N GLU A 83 1.95 -8.94 15.19
CA GLU A 83 1.70 -10.22 14.50
C GLU A 83 0.31 -10.34 13.90
N ARG A 84 -0.73 -9.92 14.62
CA ARG A 84 -2.13 -10.05 14.19
C ARG A 84 -2.51 -9.10 13.04
N THR A 85 -1.86 -7.95 12.94
CA THR A 85 -2.15 -6.90 11.95
C THR A 85 -1.07 -6.76 10.90
N ARG A 86 -0.05 -7.61 10.94
CA ARG A 86 1.13 -7.52 10.05
C ARG A 86 0.76 -7.48 8.57
N THR A 87 -0.17 -8.33 8.12
CA THR A 87 -0.56 -8.39 6.70
C THR A 87 -1.27 -7.11 6.27
N ILE A 88 -2.15 -6.56 7.12
CA ILE A 88 -2.81 -5.26 6.84
C ILE A 88 -1.76 -4.14 6.79
N GLY A 89 -0.88 -4.08 7.78
CA GLY A 89 0.22 -3.11 7.82
C GLY A 89 1.12 -3.20 6.60
N LEU A 90 1.44 -4.42 6.15
CA LEU A 90 2.21 -4.63 4.94
C LEU A 90 1.51 -4.09 3.69
N GLY A 91 0.21 -4.32 3.54
CA GLY A 91 -0.57 -3.77 2.43
C GLY A 91 -0.55 -2.24 2.40
N LEU A 92 -0.72 -1.60 3.56
CA LEU A 92 -0.65 -0.14 3.70
C LEU A 92 0.74 0.41 3.37
N LEU A 93 1.80 -0.26 3.82
CA LEU A 93 3.19 0.14 3.52
C LEU A 93 3.54 -0.06 2.04
N ILE A 94 3.08 -1.15 1.42
CA ILE A 94 3.24 -1.37 -0.02
C ILE A 94 2.58 -0.23 -0.79
N HIS A 95 1.37 0.16 -0.43
CA HIS A 95 0.66 1.27 -1.06
C HIS A 95 1.47 2.57 -0.98
N LEU A 96 1.91 2.96 0.22
CA LEU A 96 2.75 4.15 0.40
C LEU A 96 4.07 4.07 -0.39
N ALA A 97 4.70 2.90 -0.48
CA ALA A 97 5.92 2.73 -1.24
C ALA A 97 5.69 2.92 -2.73
N LEU A 98 4.57 2.42 -3.26
CA LEU A 98 4.20 2.61 -4.66
C LEU A 98 3.86 4.06 -4.97
N ASP A 99 3.19 4.77 -4.07
CA ASP A 99 2.93 6.21 -4.20
C ASP A 99 4.22 7.03 -4.16
N SER A 100 5.15 6.66 -3.29
CA SER A 100 6.49 7.28 -3.26
C SER A 100 7.23 7.04 -4.58
N PHE A 101 7.15 5.85 -5.13
CA PHE A 101 7.72 5.52 -6.43
C PHE A 101 7.07 6.34 -7.56
N ASP A 102 5.75 6.45 -7.57
CA ASP A 102 5.02 7.26 -8.55
C ASP A 102 5.40 8.73 -8.44
N CYS A 103 5.50 9.27 -7.23
CA CYS A 103 6.00 10.61 -6.95
C CYS A 103 7.40 10.82 -7.52
N ARG A 104 8.30 9.85 -7.34
CA ARG A 104 9.64 9.90 -7.91
C ARG A 104 9.65 9.96 -9.44
N MET A 105 8.78 9.18 -10.06
CA MET A 105 8.67 9.12 -11.53
C MET A 105 8.08 10.39 -12.14
N ASN A 106 7.08 10.99 -11.49
CA ASN A 106 6.33 12.12 -12.03
C ASN A 106 6.89 13.49 -11.61
N VAL A 107 7.41 13.59 -10.39
CA VAL A 107 7.82 14.88 -9.77
C VAL A 107 9.32 14.91 -9.47
N GLY A 108 9.98 13.77 -9.43
CA GLY A 108 11.42 13.67 -9.23
C GLY A 108 11.86 13.55 -7.76
N VAL A 109 10.92 13.51 -6.81
CA VAL A 109 11.19 13.38 -5.38
C VAL A 109 10.48 12.16 -4.80
N TRP A 110 11.04 11.55 -3.74
CA TRP A 110 10.45 10.38 -3.07
C TRP A 110 9.37 10.75 -2.06
N TRP A 111 9.42 11.95 -1.55
CA TRP A 111 8.49 12.48 -0.54
C TRP A 111 8.35 13.99 -0.73
N ALA A 112 7.15 14.49 -0.72
CA ALA A 112 6.87 15.92 -0.83
C ALA A 112 6.36 16.52 0.47
#